data_d4e9458ea5434fb91a9762e6191121aa
#
_entry.id   d4e9458ea5434fb91a9762e6191121aa
#
_cell.length_a   1.000
_cell.length_b   1.000
_cell.length_c   1.000
_cell.angle_alpha   90.00
_cell.angle_beta   90.00
_cell.angle_gamma   90.00
#
_symmetry.space_group_name_H-M   'P 1'
#
loop_
_entity.id
_entity.type
_entity.pdbx_description
1 polymer ?
#
loop_
_entity_poly.entity_id
_entity_poly.type
_entity_poly.pdbx_seq_one_letter_code
_entity_poly.pdbx_strand_id
1 'polypeptide(L)'
;RDVLGSRGLGDVYKRQDIDLNTLRLNSRDTMRNVPDEKRYGYFKGLDRSSGEGQVGYFAGCMTLLTPRTISAMEKVFQAAGEEVWWADREGGVCCGRPLKLAGETDSARKMMRYNTELFRKHGITTLVTSCPICLKVFREDYALEGVEVLHHSEYILRLMKAGRLHVGHGSTRYTYHDPCELGRGSGIYDDPRAVIGAVGELLEPAETRENAPCCGSSVANTAISDGQQVQIAKSVAGQLEATGAEVIVTACPLCKKAIGRGTKGEVRDLAEIVVANIR
;
A
#
# COMPACT_ATOMS: atom_id res chain seq x y z
N ARG A 1 -9.95 -18.80 -25.61
CA ARG A 1 -8.61 -19.37 -25.44
C ARG A 1 -7.66 -18.39 -26.06
N ASP A 2 -6.68 -17.91 -25.30
CA ASP A 2 -5.57 -17.03 -25.70
C ASP A 2 -5.90 -15.59 -26.09
N VAL A 3 -6.77 -14.93 -25.35
CA VAL A 3 -7.06 -13.52 -25.60
C VAL A 3 -6.16 -12.58 -24.74
N LEU A 4 -5.34 -13.14 -23.87
CA LEU A 4 -4.46 -12.37 -22.96
C LEU A 4 -2.99 -12.79 -23.04
N GLY A 5 -2.51 -13.13 -24.22
CA GLY A 5 -1.08 -13.20 -24.46
C GLY A 5 -0.42 -11.84 -24.21
N SER A 6 0.86 -11.84 -23.89
CA SER A 6 1.68 -10.67 -23.50
C SER A 6 1.58 -9.45 -24.44
N ARG A 7 1.01 -9.60 -25.64
CA ARG A 7 0.67 -8.50 -26.57
C ARG A 7 -0.62 -7.76 -26.18
N GLY A 8 -1.57 -8.41 -25.47
CA GLY A 8 -2.90 -7.87 -25.26
C GLY A 8 -2.96 -6.68 -24.31
N LEU A 9 -2.21 -6.69 -23.21
CA LEU A 9 -2.25 -5.60 -22.25
C LEU A 9 -1.63 -4.31 -22.79
N GLY A 10 -0.49 -4.38 -23.47
CA GLY A 10 0.12 -3.23 -24.13
C GLY A 10 -0.78 -2.61 -25.20
N ASP A 11 -1.49 -3.46 -25.98
CA ASP A 11 -2.42 -3.00 -27.03
C ASP A 11 -3.75 -2.47 -26.47
N VAL A 12 -4.26 -3.03 -25.38
CA VAL A 12 -5.46 -2.52 -24.69
C VAL A 12 -5.19 -1.13 -24.16
N TYR A 13 -4.02 -0.88 -23.55
CA TYR A 13 -3.63 0.44 -23.07
C TYR A 13 -3.37 1.43 -24.20
N LYS A 14 -2.78 1.00 -25.32
CA LYS A 14 -2.59 1.87 -26.50
C LYS A 14 -3.89 2.23 -27.21
N ARG A 15 -4.91 1.35 -27.14
CA ARG A 15 -6.23 1.58 -27.77
C ARG A 15 -7.17 2.44 -26.92
N GLN A 16 -6.82 2.77 -25.68
CA GLN A 16 -7.71 3.49 -24.76
C GLN A 16 -7.35 4.98 -24.63
N ASP A 17 -6.64 5.59 -25.57
CA ASP A 17 -6.22 6.99 -25.53
C ASP A 17 -5.65 7.41 -24.15
N ILE A 18 -4.87 6.51 -23.54
CA ILE A 18 -4.22 6.80 -22.27
C ILE A 18 -3.20 7.88 -22.53
N ASP A 19 -3.41 9.04 -21.91
CA ASP A 19 -2.41 10.08 -21.91
C ASP A 19 -1.16 9.59 -21.15
N LEU A 20 -0.19 9.10 -21.95
CA LEU A 20 1.09 8.59 -21.46
C LEU A 20 1.87 9.69 -20.73
N ASN A 21 1.63 10.97 -21.04
CA ASN A 21 2.25 12.07 -20.30
C ASN A 21 1.64 12.17 -18.90
N THR A 22 0.34 12.03 -18.76
CA THR A 22 -0.32 11.97 -17.45
C THR A 22 0.14 10.74 -16.67
N LEU A 23 0.31 9.58 -17.30
CA LEU A 23 0.87 8.38 -16.63
C LEU A 23 2.34 8.56 -16.24
N ARG A 24 3.15 9.19 -17.09
CA ARG A 24 4.54 9.54 -16.79
C ARG A 24 4.62 10.59 -15.69
N LEU A 25 3.76 11.59 -15.72
CA LEU A 25 3.60 12.57 -14.65
C LEU A 25 3.15 11.88 -13.36
N ASN A 26 2.16 11.02 -13.41
CA ASN A 26 1.69 10.27 -12.24
C ASN A 26 2.75 9.33 -11.67
N SER A 27 3.63 8.74 -12.46
CA SER A 27 4.67 7.85 -11.97
C SER A 27 5.98 8.54 -11.59
N ARG A 28 6.33 9.68 -12.24
CA ARG A 28 7.50 10.50 -11.88
C ARG A 28 7.16 11.57 -10.85
N ASP A 29 5.98 12.15 -10.99
CA ASP A 29 5.56 13.40 -10.38
C ASP A 29 4.15 13.28 -9.78
N THR A 30 3.70 12.07 -9.40
CA THR A 30 2.44 11.90 -8.65
C THR A 30 2.40 12.86 -7.47
N MET A 31 3.57 13.25 -7.04
CA MET A 31 3.78 14.22 -5.98
C MET A 31 3.66 15.68 -6.42
N ARG A 32 3.82 16.02 -7.70
CA ARG A 32 3.69 17.43 -8.15
C ARG A 32 2.26 17.95 -8.05
N ASN A 33 1.28 17.06 -8.20
CA ASN A 33 -0.14 17.40 -8.06
C ASN A 33 -0.63 17.41 -6.61
N VAL A 34 0.23 17.02 -5.66
CA VAL A 34 -0.02 17.16 -4.23
C VAL A 34 0.73 18.41 -3.78
N PRO A 35 0.07 19.43 -3.20
CA PRO A 35 0.75 20.62 -2.67
C PRO A 35 1.94 20.23 -1.80
N ASP A 36 3.05 20.97 -1.92
CA ASP A 36 4.30 20.67 -1.21
C ASP A 36 4.09 20.52 0.30
N GLU A 37 3.20 21.32 0.88
CA GLU A 37 2.80 21.22 2.28
C GLU A 37 2.17 19.86 2.62
N LYS A 38 1.39 19.29 1.69
CA LYS A 38 0.79 17.95 1.85
C LYS A 38 1.77 16.83 1.48
N ARG A 39 2.68 17.11 0.55
CA ARG A 39 3.69 16.17 0.06
C ARG A 39 4.78 15.91 1.09
N TYR A 40 5.29 16.98 1.69
CA TYR A 40 6.41 16.97 2.64
C TYR A 40 6.01 17.41 4.04
N GLY A 41 4.77 17.83 4.27
CA GLY A 41 4.27 18.28 5.57
C GLY A 41 4.38 17.20 6.64
N TYR A 42 4.32 15.93 6.24
CA TYR A 42 4.56 14.77 7.11
C TYR A 42 6.02 14.61 7.49
N PHE A 43 6.92 15.14 6.70
CA PHE A 43 8.36 15.05 6.92
C PHE A 43 8.93 16.33 7.56
N LYS A 44 8.14 17.42 7.63
CA LYS A 44 8.48 18.62 8.39
C LYS A 44 8.42 18.31 9.88
N GLY A 45 9.55 18.09 10.49
CA GLY A 45 9.67 17.73 11.90
C GLY A 45 10.25 16.33 12.13
N LEU A 46 10.39 15.54 11.06
CA LEU A 46 11.26 14.38 11.06
C LEU A 46 12.69 14.85 10.79
N ASP A 47 13.27 15.57 11.74
CA ASP A 47 14.71 15.80 11.77
C ASP A 47 15.38 14.51 12.24
N ARG A 48 15.17 13.46 11.45
CA ARG A 48 15.91 12.23 11.61
C ARG A 48 17.06 12.31 10.64
N SER A 49 18.23 12.49 11.21
CA SER A 49 19.45 12.02 10.59
C SER A 49 19.12 10.67 9.96
N SER A 50 19.46 10.50 8.69
CA SER A 50 19.51 9.21 8.05
C SER A 50 20.37 8.32 8.93
N GLY A 51 19.76 7.66 9.91
CA GLY A 51 20.43 6.59 10.64
C GLY A 51 20.90 5.62 9.57
N GLU A 52 22.04 5.02 9.75
CA GLU A 52 22.51 3.89 8.94
C GLU A 52 21.57 2.68 9.14
N GLY A 53 20.26 2.97 9.16
CA GLY A 53 19.21 2.01 9.43
C GLY A 53 19.10 1.05 8.25
N GLN A 54 19.29 -0.22 8.53
CA GLN A 54 19.10 -1.31 7.57
C GLN A 54 17.63 -1.44 7.10
N VAL A 55 16.70 -0.72 7.73
CA VAL A 55 15.28 -0.70 7.42
C VAL A 55 14.93 0.53 6.59
N GLY A 56 14.43 0.30 5.38
CA GLY A 56 13.88 1.34 4.53
C GLY A 56 12.37 1.28 4.47
N TYR A 57 11.70 2.44 4.50
CA TYR A 57 10.28 2.53 4.23
C TYR A 57 10.02 3.20 2.89
N PHE A 58 9.34 2.47 2.01
CA PHE A 58 8.88 2.95 0.72
C PHE A 58 7.36 3.15 0.78
N ALA A 59 6.91 4.37 1.04
CA ALA A 59 5.49 4.68 1.06
C ALA A 59 4.82 4.38 -0.28
N GLY A 60 5.45 4.80 -1.35
CA GLY A 60 4.91 4.71 -2.71
C GLY A 60 3.82 5.76 -2.99
N CYS A 61 3.62 6.04 -4.27
CA CYS A 61 2.78 7.14 -4.74
C CYS A 61 1.33 7.11 -4.22
N MET A 62 0.77 5.92 -4.04
CA MET A 62 -0.61 5.80 -3.57
C MET A 62 -0.75 6.01 -2.06
N THR A 63 0.25 5.62 -1.27
CA THR A 63 0.25 5.84 0.18
C THR A 63 0.38 7.33 0.51
N LEU A 64 1.09 8.08 -0.34
CA LEU A 64 1.18 9.54 -0.20
C LEU A 64 -0.19 10.24 -0.34
N LEU A 65 -1.16 9.59 -0.97
CA LEU A 65 -2.55 10.05 -1.02
C LEU A 65 -3.38 9.63 0.21
N THR A 66 -2.81 8.85 1.11
CA THR A 66 -3.39 8.41 2.38
C THR A 66 -2.46 8.77 3.54
N PRO A 67 -2.26 10.05 3.82
CA PRO A 67 -1.22 10.54 4.72
C PRO A 67 -1.34 9.99 6.15
N ARG A 68 -2.54 9.66 6.61
CA ARG A 68 -2.73 9.02 7.92
C ARG A 68 -2.02 7.68 8.03
N THR A 69 -1.94 6.91 6.93
CA THR A 69 -1.19 5.65 6.90
C THR A 69 0.30 5.88 7.11
N ILE A 70 0.88 6.93 6.49
CA ILE A 70 2.30 7.29 6.67
C ILE A 70 2.57 7.71 8.11
N SER A 71 1.74 8.63 8.65
CA SER A 71 1.83 9.06 10.05
C SER A 71 1.68 7.89 11.03
N ALA A 72 0.82 6.91 10.70
CA ALA A 72 0.66 5.73 11.53
C ALA A 72 1.92 4.85 11.48
N MET A 73 2.48 4.60 10.29
CA MET A 73 3.73 3.84 10.17
C MET A 73 4.90 4.51 10.89
N GLU A 74 4.98 5.84 10.84
CA GLU A 74 5.97 6.59 11.60
C GLU A 74 5.86 6.30 13.10
N LYS A 75 4.64 6.38 13.66
CA LYS A 75 4.40 6.10 15.08
C LYS A 75 4.68 4.64 15.44
N VAL A 76 4.39 3.70 14.54
CA VAL A 76 4.73 2.27 14.70
C VAL A 76 6.26 2.12 14.82
N PHE A 77 7.02 2.71 13.90
CA PHE A 77 8.48 2.64 13.94
C PHE A 77 9.04 3.30 15.21
N GLN A 78 8.50 4.46 15.60
CA GLN A 78 8.90 5.15 16.84
C GLN A 78 8.66 4.30 18.07
N ALA A 79 7.47 3.70 18.19
CA ALA A 79 7.11 2.86 19.33
C ALA A 79 7.96 1.59 19.40
N ALA A 80 8.41 1.08 18.26
CA ALA A 80 9.29 -0.08 18.18
C ALA A 80 10.79 0.28 18.33
N GLY A 81 11.16 1.56 18.45
CA GLY A 81 12.55 2.00 18.49
C GLY A 81 13.30 1.74 17.18
N GLU A 82 12.58 1.75 16.02
CA GLU A 82 13.19 1.55 14.71
C GLU A 82 13.73 2.85 14.13
N GLU A 83 14.98 2.82 13.71
CA GLU A 83 15.55 3.82 12.83
C GLU A 83 15.28 3.45 11.38
N VAL A 84 14.58 4.32 10.67
CA VAL A 84 14.08 4.02 9.32
C VAL A 84 14.55 5.07 8.32
N TRP A 85 15.12 4.61 7.23
CA TRP A 85 15.34 5.46 6.07
C TRP A 85 14.06 5.58 5.24
N TRP A 86 13.73 6.81 4.82
CA TRP A 86 12.51 7.13 4.08
C TRP A 86 12.81 7.37 2.62
N ALA A 87 12.42 6.43 1.75
CA ALA A 87 12.72 6.49 0.32
C ALA A 87 12.19 7.74 -0.39
N ASP A 88 11.02 8.24 0.03
CA ASP A 88 10.36 9.38 -0.60
C ASP A 88 11.13 10.68 -0.45
N ARG A 89 11.99 10.81 0.55
CA ARG A 89 12.84 11.99 0.77
C ARG A 89 13.89 12.17 -0.32
N GLU A 90 14.33 11.07 -0.92
CA GLU A 90 15.34 11.08 -1.99
C GLU A 90 14.76 10.72 -3.35
N GLY A 91 13.43 10.87 -3.53
CA GLY A 91 12.77 10.64 -4.81
C GLY A 91 12.33 9.21 -5.10
N GLY A 92 12.46 8.29 -4.15
CA GLY A 92 11.91 6.92 -4.22
C GLY A 92 10.39 6.91 -4.04
N VAL A 93 9.63 7.47 -4.98
CA VAL A 93 8.20 7.72 -4.84
C VAL A 93 7.30 6.77 -5.64
N CYS A 94 7.84 6.06 -6.62
CA CYS A 94 7.07 5.14 -7.46
C CYS A 94 7.83 3.85 -7.74
N CYS A 95 7.16 2.71 -7.62
CA CYS A 95 7.74 1.40 -7.92
C CYS A 95 7.86 1.09 -9.42
N GLY A 96 7.29 1.91 -10.31
CA GLY A 96 7.33 1.71 -11.76
C GLY A 96 6.16 0.91 -12.35
N ARG A 97 5.26 0.36 -11.54
CA ARG A 97 4.11 -0.43 -12.02
C ARG A 97 3.25 0.28 -13.08
N PRO A 98 2.86 1.56 -12.91
CA PRO A 98 2.05 2.25 -13.92
C PRO A 98 2.74 2.34 -15.29
N LEU A 99 4.05 2.59 -15.31
CA LEU A 99 4.83 2.63 -16.55
C LEU A 99 4.90 1.25 -17.21
N LYS A 100 5.13 0.20 -16.42
CA LYS A 100 5.15 -1.18 -16.92
C LYS A 100 3.81 -1.56 -17.56
N LEU A 101 2.69 -1.24 -16.91
CA LEU A 101 1.34 -1.51 -17.41
C LEU A 101 1.00 -0.70 -18.67
N ALA A 102 1.53 0.51 -18.81
CA ALA A 102 1.39 1.35 -20.00
C ALA A 102 2.29 0.90 -21.18
N GLY A 103 3.10 -0.14 -21.00
CA GLY A 103 4.06 -0.59 -22.02
C GLY A 103 5.34 0.26 -22.10
N GLU A 104 5.52 1.24 -21.20
CA GLU A 104 6.69 2.11 -21.09
C GLU A 104 7.85 1.39 -20.37
N THR A 105 8.27 0.25 -20.95
CA THR A 105 9.20 -0.69 -20.32
C THR A 105 10.54 -0.07 -19.98
N ASP A 106 11.10 0.76 -20.87
CA ASP A 106 12.40 1.40 -20.64
C ASP A 106 12.34 2.44 -19.53
N SER A 107 11.25 3.20 -19.47
CA SER A 107 11.01 4.17 -18.39
C SER A 107 10.82 3.46 -17.05
N ALA A 108 10.10 2.34 -17.05
CA ALA A 108 9.94 1.50 -15.86
C ALA A 108 11.29 0.96 -15.38
N ARG A 109 12.12 0.40 -16.28
CA ARG A 109 13.46 -0.11 -15.95
C ARG A 109 14.39 0.99 -15.41
N LYS A 110 14.33 2.21 -15.97
CA LYS A 110 15.12 3.35 -15.45
C LYS A 110 14.73 3.68 -14.02
N MET A 111 13.43 3.70 -13.71
CA MET A 111 12.91 3.94 -12.37
C MET A 111 13.31 2.83 -11.40
N MET A 112 13.21 1.58 -11.82
CA MET A 112 13.63 0.42 -11.02
C MET A 112 15.12 0.48 -10.67
N ARG A 113 15.99 0.78 -11.65
CA ARG A 113 17.41 0.97 -11.41
C ARG A 113 17.68 2.11 -10.42
N TYR A 114 17.03 3.25 -10.60
CA TYR A 114 17.18 4.40 -9.70
C TYR A 114 16.83 4.02 -8.24
N ASN A 115 15.68 3.38 -8.02
CA ASN A 115 15.30 2.94 -6.68
C ASN A 115 16.27 1.89 -6.12
N THR A 116 16.73 0.94 -6.94
CA THR A 116 17.71 -0.07 -6.51
C THR A 116 19.03 0.57 -6.08
N GLU A 117 19.49 1.58 -6.81
CA GLU A 117 20.70 2.34 -6.46
C GLU A 117 20.51 3.10 -5.14
N LEU A 118 19.34 3.70 -4.91
CA LEU A 118 19.00 4.35 -3.64
C LEU A 118 19.05 3.34 -2.47
N PHE A 119 18.42 2.19 -2.62
CA PHE A 119 18.41 1.17 -1.56
C PHE A 119 19.81 0.68 -1.24
N ARG A 120 20.64 0.45 -2.28
CA ARG A 120 22.02 0.04 -2.12
C ARG A 120 22.87 1.11 -1.46
N LYS A 121 22.73 2.38 -1.88
CA LYS A 121 23.42 3.55 -1.31
C LYS A 121 23.21 3.66 0.21
N HIS A 122 22.00 3.34 0.66
CA HIS A 122 21.61 3.42 2.08
C HIS A 122 21.75 2.10 2.84
N GLY A 123 22.36 1.08 2.23
CA GLY A 123 22.60 -0.20 2.90
C GLY A 123 21.33 -0.92 3.35
N ILE A 124 20.20 -0.72 2.63
CA ILE A 124 18.92 -1.28 3.01
C ILE A 124 18.95 -2.80 2.89
N THR A 125 18.64 -3.49 3.97
CA THR A 125 18.48 -4.96 4.03
C THR A 125 17.05 -5.40 4.25
N THR A 126 16.20 -4.51 4.78
CA THR A 126 14.76 -4.74 4.92
C THR A 126 14.01 -3.55 4.32
N LEU A 127 13.20 -3.80 3.29
CA LEU A 127 12.37 -2.79 2.64
C LEU A 127 10.91 -3.00 3.00
N VAL A 128 10.30 -2.04 3.70
CA VAL A 128 8.89 -2.08 4.11
C VAL A 128 8.06 -1.17 3.22
N THR A 129 6.90 -1.64 2.76
CA THR A 129 5.94 -0.83 2.02
C THR A 129 4.51 -1.05 2.49
N SER A 130 3.68 0.00 2.46
CA SER A 130 2.24 -0.10 2.77
C SER A 130 1.37 -0.33 1.54
N CYS A 131 1.97 -0.45 0.36
CA CYS A 131 1.23 -0.68 -0.88
C CYS A 131 1.48 -2.10 -1.41
N PRO A 132 0.45 -2.97 -1.46
CA PRO A 132 0.57 -4.34 -1.99
C PRO A 132 1.10 -4.40 -3.42
N ILE A 133 0.76 -3.42 -4.24
CA ILE A 133 1.27 -3.32 -5.63
C ILE A 133 2.78 -3.09 -5.61
N CYS A 134 3.27 -2.19 -4.74
CA CYS A 134 4.71 -1.95 -4.61
C CYS A 134 5.43 -3.20 -4.08
N LEU A 135 4.86 -3.87 -3.07
CA LEU A 135 5.39 -5.13 -2.55
C LEU A 135 5.62 -6.14 -3.67
N LYS A 136 4.57 -6.41 -4.44
CA LYS A 136 4.62 -7.37 -5.55
C LYS A 136 5.69 -7.00 -6.58
N VAL A 137 5.73 -5.73 -6.99
CA VAL A 137 6.72 -5.25 -7.96
C VAL A 137 8.15 -5.39 -7.43
N PHE A 138 8.40 -5.04 -6.17
CA PHE A 138 9.72 -5.21 -5.56
C PHE A 138 10.15 -6.67 -5.46
N ARG A 139 9.23 -7.58 -5.17
CA ARG A 139 9.52 -9.02 -5.08
C ARG A 139 9.70 -9.69 -6.44
N GLU A 140 8.97 -9.25 -7.47
CA GLU A 140 8.95 -9.94 -8.78
C GLU A 140 9.80 -9.28 -9.86
N ASP A 141 9.88 -7.93 -9.85
CA ASP A 141 10.46 -7.18 -10.96
C ASP A 141 11.82 -6.54 -10.64
N TYR A 142 12.16 -6.41 -9.35
CA TYR A 142 13.41 -5.81 -8.92
C TYR A 142 14.45 -6.89 -8.60
N ALA A 143 15.71 -6.64 -8.96
CA ALA A 143 16.84 -7.46 -8.53
C ALA A 143 17.40 -6.92 -7.20
N LEU A 144 16.72 -7.22 -6.10
CA LEU A 144 17.07 -6.76 -4.76
C LEU A 144 17.79 -7.88 -3.99
N GLU A 145 19.00 -8.23 -4.45
CA GLU A 145 19.81 -9.23 -3.76
C GLU A 145 20.16 -8.79 -2.32
N GLY A 146 19.91 -9.65 -1.35
CA GLY A 146 20.17 -9.38 0.06
C GLY A 146 19.17 -8.41 0.73
N VAL A 147 18.11 -8.01 0.05
CA VAL A 147 17.05 -7.16 0.60
C VAL A 147 15.78 -7.96 0.80
N GLU A 148 15.34 -8.09 2.03
CA GLU A 148 14.03 -8.65 2.36
C GLU A 148 12.95 -7.59 2.13
N VAL A 149 11.94 -7.90 1.32
CA VAL A 149 10.85 -6.98 1.04
C VAL A 149 9.59 -7.43 1.78
N LEU A 150 9.04 -6.55 2.61
CA LEU A 150 7.89 -6.83 3.47
C LEU A 150 6.76 -5.84 3.26
N HIS A 151 5.54 -6.36 3.31
CA HIS A 151 4.38 -5.51 3.50
C HIS A 151 4.32 -5.01 4.95
N HIS A 152 3.75 -3.83 5.17
CA HIS A 152 3.68 -3.29 6.53
C HIS A 152 2.91 -4.20 7.51
N SER A 153 1.96 -5.01 7.04
CA SER A 153 1.27 -6.00 7.88
C SER A 153 2.21 -7.09 8.38
N GLU A 154 3.09 -7.61 7.50
CA GLU A 154 4.11 -8.60 7.88
C GLU A 154 5.10 -7.98 8.88
N TYR A 155 5.52 -6.74 8.61
CA TYR A 155 6.51 -6.06 9.45
C TYR A 155 5.95 -5.71 10.84
N ILE A 156 4.73 -5.17 10.92
CA ILE A 156 4.05 -4.90 12.19
C ILE A 156 3.92 -6.17 13.02
N LEU A 157 3.46 -7.27 12.40
CA LEU A 157 3.34 -8.54 13.09
C LEU A 157 4.69 -9.07 13.59
N ARG A 158 5.75 -8.90 12.78
CA ARG A 158 7.12 -9.24 13.19
C ARG A 158 7.55 -8.45 14.43
N LEU A 159 7.31 -7.14 14.46
CA LEU A 159 7.63 -6.30 15.61
C LEU A 159 6.86 -6.72 16.86
N MET A 160 5.57 -7.05 16.73
CA MET A 160 4.76 -7.57 17.82
C MET A 160 5.30 -8.91 18.36
N LYS A 161 5.59 -9.87 17.48
CA LYS A 161 6.13 -11.17 17.84
C LYS A 161 7.51 -11.08 18.50
N ALA A 162 8.32 -10.11 18.11
CA ALA A 162 9.62 -9.84 18.70
C ALA A 162 9.54 -9.08 20.04
N GLY A 163 8.35 -8.72 20.52
CA GLY A 163 8.17 -7.92 21.73
C GLY A 163 8.68 -6.48 21.62
N ARG A 164 8.83 -5.98 20.40
CA ARG A 164 9.31 -4.62 20.12
C ARG A 164 8.18 -3.61 19.92
N LEU A 165 6.98 -4.09 19.62
CA LEU A 165 5.77 -3.29 19.51
C LEU A 165 4.71 -3.85 20.44
N HIS A 166 4.36 -3.10 21.48
CA HIS A 166 3.36 -3.50 22.45
C HIS A 166 2.02 -2.84 22.15
N VAL A 167 0.98 -3.64 22.02
CA VAL A 167 -0.39 -3.15 21.78
C VAL A 167 -1.34 -3.69 22.83
N GLY A 168 -2.41 -2.95 23.08
CA GLY A 168 -3.52 -3.39 23.91
C GLY A 168 -4.65 -3.95 23.06
N HIS A 169 -5.32 -4.98 23.56
CA HIS A 169 -6.56 -5.47 22.98
C HIS A 169 -7.72 -4.62 23.49
N GLY A 170 -8.42 -3.94 22.56
CA GLY A 170 -9.62 -3.13 22.83
C GLY A 170 -10.91 -3.91 22.57
N SER A 171 -12.04 -3.26 22.81
CA SER A 171 -13.36 -3.80 22.54
C SER A 171 -13.92 -3.47 21.14
N THR A 172 -13.17 -2.74 20.33
CA THR A 172 -13.59 -2.34 18.98
C THR A 172 -13.69 -3.56 18.07
N ARG A 173 -14.80 -3.65 17.35
CA ARG A 173 -15.06 -4.70 16.36
C ARG A 173 -14.64 -4.20 14.98
N TYR A 174 -13.75 -4.94 14.36
CA TYR A 174 -13.20 -4.65 13.04
C TYR A 174 -13.71 -5.65 12.02
N THR A 175 -13.88 -5.21 10.77
CA THR A 175 -13.98 -6.13 9.63
C THR A 175 -12.83 -5.85 8.65
N TYR A 176 -12.38 -6.86 7.93
CA TYR A 176 -11.21 -6.73 7.09
C TYR A 176 -11.54 -6.95 5.61
N HIS A 177 -11.16 -5.98 4.78
CA HIS A 177 -11.15 -6.12 3.33
C HIS A 177 -9.80 -6.65 2.87
N ASP A 178 -9.78 -7.81 2.23
CA ASP A 178 -8.58 -8.40 1.63
C ASP A 178 -8.20 -7.67 0.33
N PRO A 179 -7.08 -6.91 0.29
CA PRO A 179 -6.63 -6.30 -0.95
C PRO A 179 -6.19 -7.36 -1.95
N CYS A 180 -6.67 -7.28 -3.19
CA CYS A 180 -6.43 -8.31 -4.20
C CYS A 180 -4.94 -8.56 -4.49
N GLU A 181 -4.11 -7.52 -4.51
CA GLU A 181 -2.66 -7.67 -4.75
C GLU A 181 -1.91 -8.16 -3.50
N LEU A 182 -2.47 -7.98 -2.28
CA LEU A 182 -1.88 -8.54 -1.06
C LEU A 182 -2.22 -10.02 -0.92
N GLY A 183 -3.51 -10.35 -1.01
CA GLY A 183 -4.01 -11.72 -0.91
C GLY A 183 -3.70 -12.53 -2.17
N ARG A 184 -4.52 -12.41 -3.21
CA ARG A 184 -4.35 -13.17 -4.46
C ARG A 184 -3.02 -12.93 -5.17
N GLY A 185 -2.49 -11.70 -5.08
CA GLY A 185 -1.25 -11.31 -5.73
C GLY A 185 0.02 -11.70 -5.01
N SER A 186 -0.01 -11.86 -3.67
CA SER A 186 1.19 -12.08 -2.85
C SER A 186 1.02 -13.16 -1.79
N GLY A 187 -0.15 -13.80 -1.66
CA GLY A 187 -0.41 -14.90 -0.72
C GLY A 187 -0.52 -14.47 0.76
N ILE A 188 -0.63 -13.17 1.04
CA ILE A 188 -0.62 -12.65 2.41
C ILE A 188 -2.05 -12.41 2.88
N TYR A 189 -2.57 -13.31 3.70
CA TYR A 189 -3.91 -13.29 4.26
C TYR A 189 -3.94 -13.27 5.79
N ASP A 190 -3.01 -13.97 6.42
CA ASP A 190 -3.05 -14.24 7.85
C ASP A 190 -2.39 -13.13 8.69
N ASP A 191 -1.31 -12.51 8.19
CA ASP A 191 -0.61 -11.46 8.93
C ASP A 191 -1.52 -10.27 9.28
N PRO A 192 -2.32 -9.69 8.35
CA PRO A 192 -3.25 -8.62 8.69
C PRO A 192 -4.27 -9.05 9.75
N ARG A 193 -4.78 -10.30 9.66
CA ARG A 193 -5.75 -10.84 10.61
C ARG A 193 -5.16 -11.00 11.99
N ALA A 194 -3.93 -11.51 12.08
CA ALA A 194 -3.22 -11.63 13.35
C ALA A 194 -2.98 -10.26 14.01
N VAL A 195 -2.64 -9.25 13.21
CA VAL A 195 -2.50 -7.87 13.71
C VAL A 195 -3.83 -7.32 14.21
N ILE A 196 -4.94 -7.49 13.47
CA ILE A 196 -6.26 -7.03 13.88
C ILE A 196 -6.69 -7.74 15.17
N GLY A 197 -6.53 -9.07 15.23
CA GLY A 197 -6.88 -9.86 16.42
C GLY A 197 -6.07 -9.51 17.67
N ALA A 198 -4.88 -8.93 17.50
CA ALA A 198 -4.09 -8.44 18.64
C ALA A 198 -4.62 -7.10 19.22
N VAL A 199 -5.37 -6.31 18.45
CA VAL A 199 -5.85 -4.98 18.86
C VAL A 199 -7.37 -4.93 19.11
N GLY A 200 -8.14 -5.93 18.66
CA GLY A 200 -9.58 -6.01 18.88
C GLY A 200 -10.22 -7.22 18.23
N GLU A 201 -11.54 -7.25 18.18
CA GLU A 201 -12.31 -8.36 17.61
C GLU A 201 -12.40 -8.26 16.08
N LEU A 202 -12.08 -9.34 15.36
CA LEU A 202 -12.23 -9.44 13.92
C LEU A 202 -13.55 -10.14 13.56
N LEU A 203 -14.41 -9.46 12.81
CA LEU A 203 -15.62 -10.01 12.20
C LEU A 203 -15.39 -10.20 10.70
N GLU A 204 -15.29 -11.45 10.26
CA GLU A 204 -15.04 -11.75 8.84
C GLU A 204 -16.29 -11.54 7.99
N PRO A 205 -16.16 -10.93 6.81
CA PRO A 205 -17.26 -10.85 5.84
C PRO A 205 -17.54 -12.23 5.23
N ALA A 206 -18.69 -12.38 4.57
CA ALA A 206 -19.07 -13.64 3.93
C ALA A 206 -18.09 -14.06 2.83
N GLU A 207 -17.57 -13.10 2.06
CA GLU A 207 -16.56 -13.32 1.03
C GLU A 207 -15.22 -12.74 1.49
N THR A 208 -14.28 -13.61 1.76
CA THR A 208 -12.99 -13.29 2.38
C THR A 208 -11.85 -14.02 1.66
N ARG A 209 -10.62 -13.62 1.89
CA ARG A 209 -9.39 -14.20 1.35
C ARG A 209 -9.38 -14.18 -0.19
N GLU A 210 -9.22 -15.35 -0.83
CA GLU A 210 -9.22 -15.48 -2.30
C GLU A 210 -10.55 -15.09 -2.94
N ASN A 211 -11.67 -15.24 -2.22
CA ASN A 211 -13.01 -14.90 -2.68
C ASN A 211 -13.38 -13.44 -2.45
N ALA A 212 -12.57 -12.68 -1.71
CA ALA A 212 -12.85 -11.29 -1.43
C ALA A 212 -13.03 -10.46 -2.71
N PRO A 213 -14.10 -9.66 -2.83
CA PRO A 213 -14.33 -8.82 -4.00
C PRO A 213 -13.26 -7.72 -4.10
N CYS A 214 -12.88 -7.36 -5.32
CA CYS A 214 -11.97 -6.25 -5.55
C CYS A 214 -12.66 -4.92 -5.24
N CYS A 215 -11.94 -3.98 -4.61
CA CYS A 215 -12.44 -2.63 -4.33
C CYS A 215 -12.73 -1.77 -5.58
N GLY A 216 -12.44 -2.29 -6.78
CA GLY A 216 -12.65 -1.61 -8.06
C GLY A 216 -11.61 -0.54 -8.40
N SER A 217 -10.64 -0.29 -7.52
CA SER A 217 -9.62 0.73 -7.75
C SER A 217 -8.27 0.09 -8.06
N SER A 218 -7.72 0.44 -9.22
CA SER A 218 -6.38 0.04 -9.62
C SER A 218 -5.79 1.12 -10.51
N VAL A 219 -4.49 1.36 -10.43
CA VAL A 219 -3.77 2.25 -11.37
C VAL A 219 -3.87 1.78 -12.82
N ALA A 220 -4.25 0.52 -13.04
CA ALA A 220 -4.43 -0.08 -14.35
C ALA A 220 -5.92 -0.14 -14.79
N ASN A 221 -6.85 0.22 -13.95
CA ASN A 221 -8.27 0.05 -14.23
C ASN A 221 -8.85 1.30 -14.91
N THR A 222 -8.36 1.58 -16.10
CA THR A 222 -8.79 2.73 -16.91
C THR A 222 -10.03 2.43 -17.75
N ALA A 223 -10.43 1.14 -17.85
CA ALA A 223 -11.60 0.71 -18.59
C ALA A 223 -12.92 0.93 -17.84
N ILE A 224 -12.87 1.22 -16.54
CA ILE A 224 -14.05 1.41 -15.69
C ILE A 224 -14.20 2.90 -15.39
N SER A 225 -15.38 3.46 -15.68
CA SER A 225 -15.68 4.85 -15.38
C SER A 225 -15.67 5.12 -13.85
N ASP A 226 -15.49 6.38 -13.47
CA ASP A 226 -15.50 6.78 -12.06
C ASP A 226 -16.81 6.40 -11.36
N GLY A 227 -17.95 6.55 -12.05
CA GLY A 227 -19.26 6.12 -11.54
C GLY A 227 -19.34 4.62 -11.27
N GLN A 228 -18.80 3.79 -12.17
CA GLN A 228 -18.72 2.33 -11.98
C GLN A 228 -17.80 1.96 -10.82
N GLN A 229 -16.65 2.63 -10.67
CA GLN A 229 -15.76 2.43 -9.52
C GLN A 229 -16.48 2.71 -8.20
N VAL A 230 -17.26 3.79 -8.14
CA VAL A 230 -18.07 4.11 -6.94
C VAL A 230 -19.12 3.05 -6.67
N GLN A 231 -19.78 2.50 -7.70
CA GLN A 231 -20.78 1.43 -7.49
C GLN A 231 -20.12 0.14 -6.96
N ILE A 232 -18.97 -0.23 -7.50
CA ILE A 232 -18.19 -1.37 -6.97
C ILE A 232 -17.82 -1.11 -5.51
N ALA A 233 -17.29 0.08 -5.21
CA ALA A 233 -16.90 0.45 -3.86
C ALA A 233 -18.09 0.39 -2.87
N LYS A 234 -19.27 0.83 -3.28
CA LYS A 234 -20.51 0.73 -2.47
C LYS A 234 -20.91 -0.71 -2.22
N SER A 235 -20.83 -1.57 -3.23
CA SER A 235 -21.13 -3.00 -3.08
C SER A 235 -20.19 -3.67 -2.10
N VAL A 236 -18.88 -3.41 -2.22
CA VAL A 236 -17.86 -3.94 -1.30
C VAL A 236 -18.06 -3.41 0.12
N ALA A 237 -18.28 -2.10 0.26
CA ALA A 237 -18.54 -1.50 1.56
C ALA A 237 -19.78 -2.10 2.25
N GLY A 238 -20.88 -2.30 1.50
CA GLY A 238 -22.09 -2.93 2.03
C GLY A 238 -21.89 -4.34 2.55
N GLN A 239 -21.07 -5.15 1.88
CA GLN A 239 -20.71 -6.50 2.35
C GLN A 239 -19.89 -6.44 3.65
N LEU A 240 -18.98 -5.48 3.78
CA LEU A 240 -18.18 -5.28 4.98
C LEU A 240 -19.05 -4.74 6.14
N GLU A 241 -19.93 -3.80 5.88
CA GLU A 241 -20.87 -3.23 6.87
C GLU A 241 -21.86 -4.29 7.38
N ALA A 242 -22.23 -5.27 6.54
CA ALA A 242 -23.13 -6.36 6.92
C ALA A 242 -22.57 -7.26 8.05
N THR A 243 -21.28 -7.21 8.34
CA THR A 243 -20.66 -7.89 9.49
C THR A 243 -21.08 -7.29 10.84
N GLY A 244 -21.58 -6.06 10.87
CA GLY A 244 -21.88 -5.31 12.09
C GLY A 244 -20.64 -4.78 12.81
N ALA A 245 -19.47 -4.78 12.15
CA ALA A 245 -18.26 -4.17 12.69
C ALA A 245 -18.35 -2.63 12.74
N GLU A 246 -17.62 -2.03 13.65
CA GLU A 246 -17.58 -0.58 13.86
C GLU A 246 -16.62 0.11 12.88
N VAL A 247 -15.57 -0.59 12.48
CA VAL A 247 -14.52 -0.05 11.62
C VAL A 247 -14.16 -1.05 10.52
N ILE A 248 -14.15 -0.57 9.28
CA ILE A 248 -13.62 -1.31 8.14
C ILE A 248 -12.11 -1.11 8.08
N VAL A 249 -11.34 -2.20 8.06
CA VAL A 249 -9.89 -2.17 7.96
C VAL A 249 -9.45 -2.71 6.60
N THR A 250 -8.44 -2.11 6.03
CA THR A 250 -7.74 -2.65 4.86
C THR A 250 -6.25 -2.33 4.94
N ALA A 251 -5.44 -3.10 4.26
CA ALA A 251 -3.99 -2.93 4.21
C ALA A 251 -3.52 -2.52 2.81
N CYS A 252 -4.24 -1.58 2.20
CA CYS A 252 -3.91 -1.03 0.87
C CYS A 252 -4.44 0.41 0.74
N PRO A 253 -3.58 1.38 0.37
CA PRO A 253 -3.99 2.77 0.24
C PRO A 253 -5.08 3.00 -0.82
N LEU A 254 -5.03 2.26 -1.93
CA LEU A 254 -6.07 2.34 -2.98
C LEU A 254 -7.40 1.79 -2.48
N CYS A 255 -7.39 0.65 -1.79
CA CYS A 255 -8.61 0.07 -1.22
C CYS A 255 -9.22 0.99 -0.17
N LYS A 256 -8.40 1.58 0.70
CA LYS A 256 -8.87 2.56 1.69
C LYS A 256 -9.59 3.74 1.04
N LYS A 257 -8.99 4.32 -0.01
CA LYS A 257 -9.63 5.41 -0.76
C LYS A 257 -10.91 4.98 -1.47
N ALA A 258 -10.89 3.81 -2.12
CA ALA A 258 -12.03 3.32 -2.88
C ALA A 258 -13.21 3.02 -1.96
N ILE A 259 -13.01 2.20 -0.93
CA ILE A 259 -14.06 1.81 0.02
C ILE A 259 -14.60 3.04 0.74
N GLY A 260 -13.72 3.99 1.13
CA GLY A 260 -14.14 5.25 1.75
C GLY A 260 -15.02 6.15 0.86
N ARG A 261 -15.05 5.91 -0.46
CA ARG A 261 -16.02 6.56 -1.38
C ARG A 261 -17.37 5.83 -1.43
N GLY A 262 -17.39 4.58 -0.99
CA GLY A 262 -18.56 3.70 -1.02
C GLY A 262 -19.39 3.71 0.26
N THR A 263 -18.86 4.23 1.36
CA THR A 263 -19.51 4.23 2.67
C THR A 263 -19.42 5.59 3.36
N LYS A 264 -20.28 5.80 4.36
CA LYS A 264 -20.14 6.86 5.38
C LYS A 264 -19.50 6.33 6.66
N GLY A 265 -19.31 4.99 6.77
CA GLY A 265 -18.64 4.34 7.87
C GLY A 265 -17.14 4.64 7.92
N GLU A 266 -16.52 4.29 9.00
CA GLU A 266 -15.10 4.53 9.20
C GLU A 266 -14.26 3.47 8.46
N VAL A 267 -13.31 3.94 7.62
CA VAL A 267 -12.36 3.08 6.91
C VAL A 267 -10.94 3.46 7.33
N ARG A 268 -10.24 2.53 7.95
CA ARG A 268 -8.86 2.71 8.44
C ARG A 268 -7.88 1.80 7.73
N ASP A 269 -6.65 2.26 7.66
CA ASP A 269 -5.51 1.39 7.34
C ASP A 269 -5.13 0.55 8.58
N LEU A 270 -4.55 -0.63 8.33
CA LEU A 270 -4.10 -1.53 9.39
C LEU A 270 -3.16 -0.83 10.41
N ALA A 271 -2.23 -0.01 9.93
CA ALA A 271 -1.33 0.73 10.80
C ALA A 271 -2.06 1.74 11.70
N GLU A 272 -3.18 2.32 11.24
CA GLU A 272 -3.94 3.30 12.01
C GLU A 272 -4.63 2.67 13.22
N ILE A 273 -5.14 1.45 13.08
CA ILE A 273 -5.76 0.74 14.21
C ILE A 273 -4.70 0.24 15.21
N VAL A 274 -3.51 -0.11 14.72
CA VAL A 274 -2.38 -0.46 15.58
C VAL A 274 -1.98 0.72 16.43
N VAL A 275 -1.79 1.89 15.83
CA VAL A 275 -1.40 3.12 16.55
C VAL A 275 -2.43 3.53 17.61
N ALA A 276 -3.72 3.33 17.34
CA ALA A 276 -4.78 3.62 18.31
C ALA A 276 -4.71 2.73 19.57
N ASN A 277 -3.95 1.64 19.53
CA ASN A 277 -3.84 0.64 20.58
C ASN A 277 -2.40 0.44 21.12
N ILE A 278 -1.43 1.25 20.72
CA ILE A 278 -0.05 1.21 21.28
C ILE A 278 -0.11 1.55 22.79
N ARG A 279 0.66 0.78 23.57
CA ARG A 279 0.80 0.93 25.03
C ARG A 279 2.15 1.53 25.41
#